data_a470b6a09553197e2b39930efc117098
#
_entry.id   a470b6a09553197e2b39930efc117098
#
_cell.length_a   1.000
_cell.length_b   1.000
_cell.length_c   1.000
_cell.angle_alpha   90.00
_cell.angle_beta   90.00
_cell.angle_gamma   90.00
#
_symmetry.space_group_name_H-M   'P 1'
#
loop_
_entity.id
_entity.type
_entity.pdbx_description
1 polymer ?
#
loop_
_entity_poly.entity_id
_entity_poly.type
_entity_poly.pdbx_seq_one_letter_code
_entity_poly.pdbx_strand_id
1 'polypeptide(L)'
;MIFMMKQRDFKISPSRGLKIQETISNELIGRYRQLLMSQLYSWFDEGDGNVVYRAVTKLLKKGVFTIVPDPKDQGRELIKAAFYSQVLDKEMLAAFWALIFLRNIKANDDVALVTHYPDKGDTCAKISAFFEDSDVETQILYCKQGFENRDYAAIQFNEPDEEEYLPDRFVIIENEEQIPHIRFSNIVAYLMVEEDGTVSVASDIRKRT
;
A
#
# COMPACT_ATOMS: atom_id res chain seq x y z
N MET A 1 29.30 0.79 0.16
CA MET A 1 29.89 -0.59 0.08
C MET A 1 28.98 -1.41 -0.80
N ILE A 2 29.42 -1.64 -2.06
CA ILE A 2 28.61 -2.27 -3.11
C ILE A 2 28.62 -3.78 -2.85
N PHE A 3 27.48 -4.35 -2.47
CA PHE A 3 27.33 -5.80 -2.39
C PHE A 3 27.25 -6.38 -3.81
N MET A 4 28.34 -6.93 -4.28
CA MET A 4 28.36 -7.83 -5.44
C MET A 4 27.72 -9.16 -5.04
N MET A 5 26.42 -9.32 -5.30
CA MET A 5 25.79 -10.64 -5.22
C MET A 5 26.24 -11.49 -6.41
N LYS A 6 26.87 -12.63 -6.10
CA LYS A 6 27.22 -13.67 -7.08
C LYS A 6 25.94 -14.13 -7.79
N GLN A 7 25.92 -13.97 -9.12
CA GLN A 7 24.90 -14.56 -9.99
C GLN A 7 24.84 -16.07 -9.78
N ARG A 8 23.79 -16.55 -9.13
CA ARG A 8 23.36 -17.95 -9.25
C ARG A 8 22.34 -17.98 -10.37
N ASP A 9 22.63 -18.77 -11.41
CA ASP A 9 21.72 -19.02 -12.54
C ASP A 9 20.52 -19.86 -12.03
N PHE A 10 19.53 -19.20 -11.47
CA PHE A 10 18.21 -19.81 -11.27
C PHE A 10 17.47 -19.84 -12.59
N LYS A 11 17.22 -21.03 -13.12
CA LYS A 11 16.24 -21.22 -14.22
C LYS A 11 14.86 -20.88 -13.69
N ILE A 12 14.46 -19.62 -13.85
CA ILE A 12 13.13 -19.13 -13.47
C ILE A 12 12.13 -19.64 -14.49
N SER A 13 11.05 -20.25 -14.04
CA SER A 13 9.97 -20.67 -14.93
C SER A 13 9.45 -19.43 -15.69
N PRO A 14 9.27 -19.51 -17.00
CA PRO A 14 8.74 -18.39 -17.80
C PRO A 14 7.40 -17.86 -17.30
N SER A 15 6.58 -18.73 -16.72
CA SER A 15 5.28 -18.38 -16.12
C SER A 15 5.39 -17.43 -14.92
N ARG A 16 6.40 -17.62 -14.03
CA ARG A 16 6.60 -16.74 -12.87
C ARG A 16 6.97 -15.31 -13.30
N GLY A 17 7.86 -15.18 -14.29
CA GLY A 17 8.25 -13.87 -14.81
C GLY A 17 7.12 -13.11 -15.50
N LEU A 18 6.19 -13.82 -16.15
CA LEU A 18 5.01 -13.21 -16.74
C LEU A 18 4.02 -12.76 -15.66
N LYS A 19 3.73 -13.61 -14.69
CA LYS A 19 2.86 -13.26 -13.54
C LYS A 19 3.37 -12.01 -12.82
N ILE A 20 4.67 -11.92 -12.54
CA ILE A 20 5.26 -10.73 -11.91
C ILE A 20 5.09 -9.48 -12.80
N GLN A 21 5.30 -9.57 -14.12
CA GLN A 21 5.07 -8.45 -15.02
C GLN A 21 3.61 -8.00 -15.02
N GLU A 22 2.66 -8.92 -15.02
CA GLU A 22 1.22 -8.65 -14.96
C GLU A 22 0.85 -8.02 -13.62
N THR A 23 1.37 -8.53 -12.51
CA THR A 23 1.17 -7.94 -11.18
C THR A 23 1.68 -6.49 -11.13
N ILE A 24 2.91 -6.24 -11.60
CA ILE A 24 3.48 -4.88 -11.63
C ILE A 24 2.63 -3.94 -12.48
N SER A 25 2.25 -4.37 -13.69
CA SER A 25 1.57 -3.50 -14.64
C SER A 25 0.09 -3.27 -14.32
N ASN A 26 -0.62 -4.28 -13.86
CA ASN A 26 -2.07 -4.24 -13.71
C ASN A 26 -2.48 -3.98 -12.26
N GLU A 27 -1.85 -4.70 -11.30
CA GLU A 27 -2.26 -4.64 -9.90
C GLU A 27 -1.57 -3.48 -9.15
N LEU A 28 -0.29 -3.26 -9.39
CA LEU A 28 0.46 -2.25 -8.66
C LEU A 28 0.43 -0.90 -9.39
N ILE A 29 1.24 -0.72 -10.42
CA ILE A 29 1.34 0.60 -11.08
C ILE A 29 0.08 0.93 -11.87
N GLY A 30 -0.63 -0.05 -12.39
CA GLY A 30 -1.92 0.15 -13.07
C GLY A 30 -2.98 0.77 -12.16
N ARG A 31 -3.01 0.36 -10.89
CA ARG A 31 -3.98 0.85 -9.89
C ARG A 31 -3.48 2.09 -9.16
N TYR A 32 -2.28 2.01 -8.58
CA TYR A 32 -1.75 3.06 -7.70
C TYR A 32 -1.05 4.19 -8.44
N ARG A 33 -0.80 4.03 -9.74
CA ARG A 33 -0.18 5.00 -10.65
C ARG A 33 1.28 5.31 -10.37
N GLN A 34 1.70 5.28 -9.11
CA GLN A 34 3.08 5.50 -8.68
C GLN A 34 3.36 4.76 -7.37
N LEU A 35 4.57 4.27 -7.21
CA LEU A 35 5.09 3.64 -5.99
C LEU A 35 6.57 3.97 -5.82
N LEU A 36 7.07 3.85 -4.60
CA LEU A 36 8.51 3.79 -4.39
C LEU A 36 9.06 2.48 -4.96
N MET A 37 10.27 2.50 -5.50
CA MET A 37 10.95 1.28 -5.93
C MET A 37 11.13 0.29 -4.77
N SER A 38 11.39 0.78 -3.56
CA SER A 38 11.44 -0.04 -2.34
C SER A 38 10.11 -0.73 -2.06
N GLN A 39 8.98 -0.03 -2.17
CA GLN A 39 7.65 -0.63 -2.03
C GLN A 39 7.39 -1.73 -3.06
N LEU A 40 7.78 -1.47 -4.31
CA LEU A 40 7.64 -2.46 -5.37
C LEU A 40 8.42 -3.75 -5.06
N TYR A 41 9.67 -3.62 -4.59
CA TYR A 41 10.47 -4.79 -4.21
C TYR A 41 9.93 -5.49 -2.96
N SER A 42 9.45 -4.75 -1.97
CA SER A 42 8.88 -5.30 -0.74
C SER A 42 7.54 -6.02 -0.94
N TRP A 43 6.89 -5.81 -2.10
CA TRP A 43 5.67 -6.54 -2.47
C TRP A 43 5.95 -7.99 -2.85
N PHE A 44 7.14 -8.31 -3.32
CA PHE A 44 7.51 -9.65 -3.77
C PHE A 44 8.44 -10.31 -2.77
N ASP A 45 8.51 -11.65 -2.81
CA ASP A 45 9.43 -12.42 -1.95
C ASP A 45 10.89 -12.02 -2.17
N GLU A 46 11.70 -12.10 -1.11
CA GLU A 46 13.13 -11.77 -1.18
C GLU A 46 13.87 -12.53 -2.30
N GLY A 47 13.45 -13.77 -2.59
CA GLY A 47 14.01 -14.59 -3.67
C GLY A 47 13.69 -14.09 -5.07
N ASP A 48 12.71 -13.22 -5.25
CA ASP A 48 12.23 -12.73 -6.55
C ASP A 48 12.93 -11.47 -7.05
N GLY A 49 13.80 -10.85 -6.27
CA GLY A 49 14.40 -9.56 -6.61
C GLY A 49 14.99 -9.47 -8.02
N ASN A 50 15.68 -10.51 -8.50
CA ASN A 50 16.21 -10.56 -9.87
C ASN A 50 15.10 -10.66 -10.93
N VAL A 51 13.99 -11.33 -10.63
CA VAL A 51 12.86 -11.46 -11.56
C VAL A 51 12.11 -10.14 -11.65
N VAL A 52 11.88 -9.50 -10.51
CA VAL A 52 11.28 -8.16 -10.41
C VAL A 52 12.12 -7.16 -11.21
N TYR A 53 13.44 -7.13 -11.00
CA TYR A 53 14.35 -6.26 -11.75
C TYR A 53 14.23 -6.44 -13.27
N ARG A 54 14.26 -7.69 -13.75
CA ARG A 54 14.10 -7.99 -15.18
C ARG A 54 12.71 -7.58 -15.69
N ALA A 55 11.67 -7.81 -14.91
CA ALA A 55 10.31 -7.41 -15.24
C ALA A 55 10.19 -5.89 -15.37
N VAL A 56 10.67 -5.15 -14.39
CA VAL A 56 10.71 -3.67 -14.40
C VAL A 56 11.49 -3.16 -15.62
N THR A 57 12.70 -3.68 -15.85
CA THR A 57 13.53 -3.29 -16.99
C THR A 57 12.80 -3.49 -18.33
N LYS A 58 12.08 -4.60 -18.47
CA LYS A 58 11.30 -4.89 -19.69
C LYS A 58 10.12 -3.94 -19.86
N LEU A 59 9.44 -3.61 -18.78
CA LEU A 59 8.29 -2.70 -18.79
C LEU A 59 8.74 -1.24 -19.07
N LEU A 60 9.88 -0.82 -18.52
CA LEU A 60 10.50 0.47 -18.84
C LEU A 60 10.86 0.58 -20.34
N LYS A 61 11.47 -0.46 -20.91
CA LYS A 61 11.78 -0.51 -22.35
C LYS A 61 10.54 -0.43 -23.25
N LYS A 62 9.40 -0.86 -22.77
CA LYS A 62 8.12 -0.73 -23.47
C LYS A 62 7.52 0.68 -23.37
N GLY A 63 8.10 1.58 -22.58
CA GLY A 63 7.61 2.94 -22.37
C GLY A 63 6.30 3.02 -21.58
N VAL A 64 5.92 1.94 -20.87
CA VAL A 64 4.70 1.91 -20.07
C VAL A 64 4.89 2.66 -18.75
N PHE A 65 6.12 2.63 -18.22
CA PHE A 65 6.52 3.26 -16.96
C PHE A 65 7.76 4.12 -17.13
N THR A 66 7.95 5.01 -16.16
CA THR A 66 9.17 5.80 -16.01
C THR A 66 9.65 5.70 -14.56
N ILE A 67 10.98 5.77 -14.36
CA ILE A 67 11.58 5.96 -13.04
C ILE A 67 12.00 7.41 -12.94
N VAL A 68 11.67 8.04 -11.84
CA VAL A 68 12.04 9.41 -11.52
C VAL A 68 12.58 9.48 -10.10
N PRO A 69 13.57 10.36 -9.81
CA PRO A 69 13.99 10.59 -8.44
C PRO A 69 12.84 11.18 -7.62
N ASP A 70 12.78 10.83 -6.34
CA ASP A 70 11.86 11.49 -5.41
C ASP A 70 12.30 12.96 -5.27
N PRO A 71 11.41 13.94 -5.53
CA PRO A 71 11.77 15.35 -5.43
C PRO A 71 12.25 15.77 -4.03
N LYS A 72 11.89 15.02 -2.99
CA LYS A 72 12.19 15.32 -1.59
C LYS A 72 13.39 14.54 -1.05
N ASP A 73 13.70 13.41 -1.63
CA ASP A 73 14.81 12.56 -1.24
C ASP A 73 15.49 12.00 -2.49
N GLN A 74 16.60 12.61 -2.88
CA GLN A 74 17.35 12.22 -4.09
C GLN A 74 17.90 10.78 -4.04
N GLY A 75 17.90 10.14 -2.88
CA GLY A 75 18.29 8.74 -2.72
C GLY A 75 17.17 7.75 -3.00
N ARG A 76 15.92 8.22 -3.16
CA ARG A 76 14.76 7.38 -3.43
C ARG A 76 14.29 7.51 -4.87
N GLU A 77 13.83 6.41 -5.42
CA GLU A 77 13.30 6.35 -6.78
C GLU A 77 11.81 5.98 -6.75
N LEU A 78 11.07 6.68 -7.60
CA LEU A 78 9.66 6.42 -7.86
C LEU A 78 9.52 5.76 -9.23
N ILE A 79 8.78 4.66 -9.28
CA ILE A 79 8.25 4.11 -10.51
C ILE A 79 6.83 4.61 -10.71
N LYS A 80 6.53 5.17 -11.87
CA LYS A 80 5.21 5.71 -12.18
C LYS A 80 4.76 5.36 -13.60
N ALA A 81 3.45 5.34 -13.81
CA ALA A 81 2.89 5.22 -15.15
C ALA A 81 3.35 6.39 -16.03
N ALA A 82 3.74 6.11 -17.27
CA ALA A 82 4.39 7.08 -18.15
C ALA A 82 3.58 8.37 -18.39
N PHE A 83 2.25 8.25 -18.36
CA PHE A 83 1.32 9.37 -18.58
C PHE A 83 0.82 10.03 -17.30
N TYR A 84 1.35 9.62 -16.15
CA TYR A 84 0.91 10.13 -14.85
C TYR A 84 1.74 11.35 -14.45
N SER A 85 1.10 12.52 -14.41
CA SER A 85 1.76 13.80 -14.15
C SER A 85 1.52 14.37 -12.74
N GLN A 86 0.68 13.72 -11.93
CA GLN A 86 0.35 14.24 -10.60
C GLN A 86 1.55 14.18 -9.64
N VAL A 87 1.51 15.05 -8.64
CA VAL A 87 2.47 15.09 -7.53
C VAL A 87 2.35 13.82 -6.70
N LEU A 88 3.45 13.41 -6.09
CA LEU A 88 3.54 12.28 -5.17
C LEU A 88 2.45 12.35 -4.10
N ASP A 89 1.58 11.36 -4.07
CA ASP A 89 0.59 11.18 -3.01
C ASP A 89 1.23 10.44 -1.84
N LYS A 90 1.70 11.22 -0.86
CA LYS A 90 2.36 10.67 0.34
C LYS A 90 1.43 9.79 1.17
N GLU A 91 0.15 10.15 1.24
CA GLU A 91 -0.84 9.41 1.99
C GLU A 91 -1.06 8.05 1.34
N MET A 92 -1.08 7.99 0.01
CA MET A 92 -1.15 6.73 -0.73
C MET A 92 0.10 5.87 -0.54
N LEU A 93 1.29 6.48 -0.54
CA LEU A 93 2.53 5.73 -0.27
C LEU A 93 2.53 5.14 1.15
N ALA A 94 2.09 5.91 2.15
CA ALA A 94 1.94 5.41 3.51
C ALA A 94 0.92 4.27 3.59
N ALA A 95 -0.24 4.42 2.94
CA ALA A 95 -1.25 3.37 2.88
C ALA A 95 -0.72 2.10 2.21
N PHE A 96 0.11 2.22 1.19
CA PHE A 96 0.73 1.06 0.55
C PHE A 96 1.76 0.37 1.44
N TRP A 97 2.55 1.11 2.23
CA TRP A 97 3.41 0.52 3.26
C TRP A 97 2.61 -0.24 4.31
N ALA A 98 1.50 0.33 4.78
CA ALA A 98 0.59 -0.36 5.70
C ALA A 98 0.01 -1.64 5.09
N LEU A 99 -0.33 -1.65 3.80
CA LEU A 99 -0.79 -2.83 3.08
C LEU A 99 0.29 -3.93 3.05
N ILE A 100 1.54 -3.59 2.72
CA ILE A 100 2.67 -4.53 2.76
C ILE A 100 2.84 -5.10 4.18
N PHE A 101 2.80 -4.25 5.19
CA PHE A 101 2.91 -4.65 6.59
C PHE A 101 1.81 -5.65 7.00
N LEU A 102 0.55 -5.36 6.67
CA LEU A 102 -0.58 -6.25 6.98
C LEU A 102 -0.48 -7.58 6.24
N ARG A 103 -0.06 -7.57 4.99
CA ARG A 103 0.19 -8.78 4.21
C ARG A 103 1.25 -9.66 4.88
N ASN A 104 2.35 -9.07 5.34
CA ASN A 104 3.42 -9.80 6.00
C ASN A 104 3.00 -10.37 7.36
N ILE A 105 2.18 -9.64 8.15
CA ILE A 105 1.67 -10.13 9.44
C ILE A 105 0.70 -11.31 9.25
N LYS A 106 -0.16 -11.24 8.25
CA LYS A 106 -1.13 -12.29 7.99
C LYS A 106 -0.47 -13.55 7.42
N ALA A 107 0.84 -13.53 7.13
CA ALA A 107 1.60 -14.60 6.51
C ALA A 107 0.93 -15.18 5.25
N ASN A 108 0.13 -14.35 4.59
CA ASN A 108 -0.72 -14.75 3.48
C ASN A 108 -0.26 -14.04 2.23
N ASP A 109 0.28 -14.80 1.29
CA ASP A 109 0.85 -14.25 0.06
C ASP A 109 -0.23 -13.78 -0.92
N ASP A 110 -1.47 -14.21 -0.73
CA ASP A 110 -2.55 -13.94 -1.66
C ASP A 110 -3.51 -12.88 -1.11
N VAL A 111 -3.32 -11.65 -1.57
CA VAL A 111 -4.32 -10.58 -1.47
C VAL A 111 -5.24 -10.72 -2.66
N ALA A 112 -6.44 -11.21 -2.42
CA ALA A 112 -7.38 -11.58 -3.47
C ALA A 112 -7.84 -10.37 -4.30
N LEU A 113 -8.06 -9.22 -3.65
CA LEU A 113 -8.49 -8.00 -4.32
C LEU A 113 -7.90 -6.78 -3.61
N VAL A 114 -7.31 -5.90 -4.40
CA VAL A 114 -6.85 -4.58 -3.95
C VAL A 114 -7.49 -3.52 -4.79
N THR A 115 -8.23 -2.61 -4.16
CA THR A 115 -8.85 -1.47 -4.83
C THR A 115 -8.27 -0.17 -4.27
N HIS A 116 -8.17 0.81 -5.17
CA HIS A 116 -7.76 2.15 -4.83
C HIS A 116 -8.99 3.07 -4.84
N TYR A 117 -9.20 3.77 -3.75
CA TYR A 117 -10.22 4.80 -3.70
C TYR A 117 -9.64 6.09 -4.29
N PRO A 118 -10.26 6.63 -5.34
CA PRO A 118 -9.87 7.95 -5.84
C PRO A 118 -10.07 8.98 -4.74
N ASP A 119 -9.12 9.89 -4.63
CA ASP A 119 -9.21 10.99 -3.68
C ASP A 119 -10.41 11.88 -4.03
N LYS A 120 -11.44 11.86 -3.21
CA LYS A 120 -12.65 12.67 -3.34
C LYS A 120 -12.67 13.82 -2.35
N GLY A 121 -11.51 14.22 -1.86
CA GLY A 121 -11.35 15.40 -1.00
C GLY A 121 -11.82 15.25 0.45
N ASP A 122 -12.89 14.51 0.70
CA ASP A 122 -13.52 14.40 2.03
C ASP A 122 -13.44 13.00 2.64
N THR A 123 -12.76 12.07 1.99
CA THR A 123 -12.58 10.73 2.50
C THR A 123 -11.11 10.42 2.74
N CYS A 124 -10.80 9.85 3.90
CA CYS A 124 -9.46 9.36 4.22
C CYS A 124 -9.23 7.93 3.70
N ALA A 125 -10.19 7.31 3.06
CA ALA A 125 -10.04 5.97 2.53
C ALA A 125 -9.05 5.96 1.36
N LYS A 126 -7.99 5.17 1.50
CA LYS A 126 -6.93 5.05 0.49
C LYS A 126 -6.90 3.69 -0.19
N ILE A 127 -7.00 2.61 0.58
CA ILE A 127 -6.92 1.24 0.05
C ILE A 127 -8.00 0.37 0.67
N SER A 128 -8.68 -0.40 -0.15
CA SER A 128 -9.47 -1.57 0.25
C SER A 128 -8.82 -2.84 -0.24
N ALA A 129 -8.74 -3.85 0.63
CA ALA A 129 -8.16 -5.14 0.32
C ALA A 129 -8.99 -6.28 0.91
N PHE A 130 -9.07 -7.39 0.17
CA PHE A 130 -9.58 -8.67 0.66
C PHE A 130 -8.42 -9.64 0.78
N PHE A 131 -8.21 -10.17 1.95
CA PHE A 131 -7.24 -11.23 2.20
C PHE A 131 -7.94 -12.58 2.06
N GLU A 132 -7.25 -13.58 1.52
CA GLU A 132 -7.86 -14.86 1.11
C GLU A 132 -8.56 -15.62 2.25
N ASP A 133 -8.10 -15.42 3.48
CA ASP A 133 -8.66 -16.06 4.69
C ASP A 133 -9.74 -15.23 5.38
N SER A 134 -10.16 -14.13 4.79
CA SER A 134 -11.12 -13.22 5.40
C SER A 134 -12.21 -12.84 4.41
N ASP A 135 -13.46 -13.16 4.76
CA ASP A 135 -14.64 -12.69 4.03
C ASP A 135 -14.91 -11.19 4.29
N VAL A 136 -14.13 -10.57 5.21
CA VAL A 136 -14.30 -9.18 5.59
C VAL A 136 -13.34 -8.29 4.82
N GLU A 137 -13.86 -7.22 4.23
CA GLU A 137 -13.06 -6.18 3.61
C GLU A 137 -12.13 -5.52 4.65
N THR A 138 -10.87 -5.36 4.30
CA THR A 138 -9.90 -4.57 5.08
C THR A 138 -9.73 -3.21 4.44
N GLN A 139 -10.00 -2.14 5.18
CA GLN A 139 -9.75 -0.77 4.76
C GLN A 139 -8.53 -0.20 5.45
N ILE A 140 -7.64 0.40 4.66
CA ILE A 140 -6.50 1.18 5.15
C ILE A 140 -6.83 2.65 4.92
N LEU A 141 -6.98 3.39 5.99
CA LEU A 141 -7.40 4.78 6.00
C LEU A 141 -6.25 5.65 6.47
N TYR A 142 -5.91 6.71 5.74
CA TYR A 142 -4.98 7.71 6.22
C TYR A 142 -5.75 8.90 6.80
N CYS A 143 -5.68 9.08 8.12
CA CYS A 143 -6.34 10.17 8.81
C CYS A 143 -5.34 11.32 9.02
N LYS A 144 -5.51 12.37 8.23
CA LYS A 144 -4.65 13.56 8.31
C LYS A 144 -4.98 14.37 9.56
N GLN A 145 -3.95 14.88 10.24
CA GLN A 145 -4.12 15.74 11.41
C GLN A 145 -5.00 16.96 11.09
N GLY A 146 -5.98 17.20 11.94
CA GLY A 146 -6.96 18.28 11.80
C GLY A 146 -8.15 17.96 10.89
N PHE A 147 -8.22 16.74 10.32
CA PHE A 147 -9.31 16.29 9.48
C PHE A 147 -10.14 15.14 10.11
N GLU A 148 -9.85 14.76 11.33
CA GLU A 148 -10.44 13.59 12.01
C GLU A 148 -11.96 13.63 12.01
N ASN A 149 -12.54 14.78 12.34
CA ASN A 149 -14.01 14.93 12.38
C ASN A 149 -14.63 14.95 10.97
N ARG A 150 -13.94 15.51 10.00
CA ARG A 150 -14.40 15.59 8.62
C ARG A 150 -14.36 14.21 7.96
N ASP A 151 -13.24 13.51 8.11
CA ASP A 151 -13.07 12.18 7.59
C ASP A 151 -14.05 11.19 8.27
N TYR A 152 -14.25 11.30 9.57
CA TYR A 152 -15.25 10.53 10.29
C TYR A 152 -16.66 10.74 9.73
N ALA A 153 -17.07 11.99 9.53
CA ALA A 153 -18.39 12.28 8.97
C ALA A 153 -18.56 11.74 7.55
N ALA A 154 -17.52 11.84 6.72
CA ALA A 154 -17.53 11.32 5.34
C ALA A 154 -17.65 9.79 5.33
N ILE A 155 -16.92 9.10 6.19
CA ILE A 155 -16.99 7.64 6.30
C ILE A 155 -18.34 7.20 6.82
N GLN A 156 -18.83 7.80 7.90
CA GLN A 156 -20.11 7.45 8.50
C GLN A 156 -21.27 7.67 7.52
N PHE A 157 -21.22 8.72 6.70
CA PHE A 157 -22.22 8.96 5.67
C PHE A 157 -22.27 7.86 4.59
N ASN A 158 -21.14 7.21 4.33
CA ASN A 158 -21.02 6.15 3.33
C ASN A 158 -21.07 4.74 3.94
N GLU A 159 -21.29 4.60 5.25
CA GLU A 159 -21.44 3.29 5.88
C GLU A 159 -22.76 2.63 5.46
N PRO A 160 -22.76 1.32 5.26
CA PRO A 160 -24.00 0.58 5.07
C PRO A 160 -24.85 0.64 6.35
N ASP A 161 -26.17 0.60 6.19
CA ASP A 161 -27.11 0.61 7.32
C ASP A 161 -27.01 -0.64 8.23
N GLU A 162 -26.33 -1.69 7.76
CA GLU A 162 -26.18 -2.96 8.47
C GLU A 162 -24.74 -3.11 9.00
N GLU A 163 -24.58 -3.17 10.31
CA GLU A 163 -23.27 -3.34 11.00
C GLU A 163 -22.55 -4.63 10.58
N GLU A 164 -23.27 -5.64 10.13
CA GLU A 164 -22.72 -6.94 9.71
C GLU A 164 -21.73 -6.85 8.53
N TYR A 165 -21.81 -5.78 7.77
CA TYR A 165 -20.97 -5.55 6.56
C TYR A 165 -19.89 -4.49 6.75
N LEU A 166 -19.64 -4.04 7.96
CA LEU A 166 -18.61 -3.04 8.21
C LEU A 166 -17.21 -3.62 8.01
N PRO A 167 -16.34 -2.93 7.24
CA PRO A 167 -14.98 -3.39 6.99
C PRO A 167 -14.10 -3.30 8.24
N ASP A 168 -13.09 -4.15 8.32
CA ASP A 168 -12.01 -4.02 9.28
C ASP A 168 -11.12 -2.82 8.93
N ARG A 169 -10.98 -1.84 9.84
CA ARG A 169 -10.27 -0.60 9.57
C ARG A 169 -8.93 -0.53 10.28
N PHE A 170 -7.89 -0.27 9.49
CA PHE A 170 -6.57 0.11 9.97
C PHE A 170 -6.35 1.58 9.65
N VAL A 171 -6.22 2.40 10.69
CA VAL A 171 -6.16 3.86 10.53
C VAL A 171 -4.73 4.33 10.71
N ILE A 172 -4.15 4.89 9.67
CA ILE A 172 -2.85 5.54 9.72
C ILE A 172 -3.04 6.93 10.33
N ILE A 173 -2.27 7.22 11.36
CA ILE A 173 -2.24 8.49 12.07
C ILE A 173 -0.85 9.12 11.99
N GLU A 174 -0.79 10.44 12.03
CA GLU A 174 0.47 11.20 12.06
C GLU A 174 1.05 11.30 13.47
N ASN A 175 0.17 11.25 14.50
CA ASN A 175 0.56 11.21 15.91
C ASN A 175 -0.57 10.60 16.76
N GLU A 176 -0.24 10.15 17.97
CA GLU A 176 -1.19 9.49 18.88
C GLU A 176 -2.28 10.45 19.45
N GLU A 177 -2.06 11.75 19.41
CA GLU A 177 -3.01 12.76 19.88
C GLU A 177 -4.31 12.76 19.03
N GLN A 178 -4.26 12.22 17.82
CA GLN A 178 -5.42 12.09 16.95
C GLN A 178 -6.42 11.02 17.44
N ILE A 179 -5.93 9.97 18.13
CA ILE A 179 -6.73 8.80 18.52
C ILE A 179 -8.06 9.17 19.22
N PRO A 180 -8.09 10.09 20.21
CA PRO A 180 -9.32 10.46 20.87
C PRO A 180 -10.36 11.15 19.98
N HIS A 181 -9.95 11.67 18.84
CA HIS A 181 -10.77 12.42 17.91
C HIS A 181 -11.32 11.57 16.75
N ILE A 182 -10.75 10.38 16.54
CA ILE A 182 -11.16 9.43 15.49
C ILE A 182 -12.23 8.51 16.06
N ARG A 183 -13.40 8.48 15.42
CA ARG A 183 -14.56 7.71 15.87
C ARG A 183 -15.12 6.81 14.79
N PHE A 184 -14.27 6.34 13.87
CA PHE A 184 -14.71 5.38 12.87
C PHE A 184 -15.18 4.10 13.53
N SER A 185 -16.20 3.47 12.99
CA SER A 185 -16.63 2.15 13.42
C SER A 185 -15.59 1.09 13.00
N ASN A 186 -15.59 -0.01 13.72
CA ASN A 186 -14.79 -1.21 13.43
C ASN A 186 -13.28 -0.96 13.21
N ILE A 187 -12.66 -0.10 14.02
CA ILE A 187 -11.22 0.11 14.00
C ILE A 187 -10.53 -1.09 14.67
N VAL A 188 -9.60 -1.71 13.95
CA VAL A 188 -8.78 -2.83 14.44
C VAL A 188 -7.53 -2.32 15.13
N ALA A 189 -6.84 -1.39 14.49
CA ALA A 189 -5.62 -0.80 15.01
C ALA A 189 -5.34 0.59 14.42
N TYR A 190 -4.58 1.39 15.18
CA TYR A 190 -3.95 2.59 14.67
C TYR A 190 -2.50 2.30 14.29
N LEU A 191 -2.10 2.77 13.12
CA LEU A 191 -0.77 2.57 12.56
C LEU A 191 -0.05 3.91 12.43
N MET A 192 1.24 3.90 12.65
CA MET A 192 2.14 5.00 12.30
C MET A 192 3.10 4.51 11.22
N VAL A 193 3.27 5.30 10.17
CA VAL A 193 4.12 4.95 9.03
C VAL A 193 5.18 6.02 8.85
N GLU A 194 6.42 5.62 9.06
CA GLU A 194 7.58 6.49 8.89
C GLU A 194 7.95 6.68 7.41
N GLU A 195 8.73 7.70 7.12
CA GLU A 195 9.15 8.00 5.74
C GLU A 195 9.99 6.89 5.10
N ASP A 196 10.72 6.11 5.88
CA ASP A 196 11.51 4.96 5.42
C ASP A 196 10.67 3.70 5.14
N GLY A 197 9.38 3.73 5.48
CA GLY A 197 8.44 2.63 5.31
C GLY A 197 8.30 1.75 6.55
N THR A 198 8.93 2.10 7.65
CA THR A 198 8.71 1.41 8.94
C THR A 198 7.27 1.65 9.39
N VAL A 199 6.57 0.56 9.69
CA VAL A 199 5.19 0.60 10.19
C VAL A 199 5.17 0.10 11.63
N SER A 200 4.58 0.89 12.51
CA SER A 200 4.37 0.55 13.92
C SER A 200 2.90 0.60 14.29
N VAL A 201 2.50 -0.21 15.26
CA VAL A 201 1.14 -0.22 15.82
C VAL A 201 1.12 0.71 17.04
N ALA A 202 0.46 1.86 16.91
CA ALA A 202 0.33 2.83 18.00
C ALA A 202 -0.67 2.34 19.06
N SER A 203 -1.79 1.72 18.64
CA SER A 203 -2.77 1.13 19.54
C SER A 203 -3.50 -0.02 18.84
N ASP A 204 -3.63 -1.14 19.54
CA ASP A 204 -4.41 -2.30 19.10
C ASP A 204 -5.70 -2.37 19.93
N ILE A 205 -6.82 -2.06 19.31
CA ILE A 205 -8.12 -1.95 20.00
C ILE A 205 -8.66 -3.34 20.33
N ARG A 206 -8.40 -4.36 19.51
CA ARG A 206 -8.87 -5.75 19.77
C ARG A 206 -8.29 -6.35 21.06
N LYS A 207 -7.16 -5.85 21.55
CA LYS A 207 -6.56 -6.34 22.81
C LYS A 207 -7.17 -5.71 24.06
N ARG A 208 -8.11 -4.78 23.93
CA ARG A 208 -8.75 -4.07 25.06
C ARG A 208 -10.12 -4.62 25.45
N THR A 209 -10.62 -5.65 24.76
CA THR A 209 -11.85 -6.40 25.07
C THR A 209 -11.51 -7.78 25.62
#